data_c756c3c8c6a2b94f2b5308535b150a2f
#
_entry.id   c756c3c8c6a2b94f2b5308535b150a2f
#
_cell.length_a   1.000
_cell.length_b   1.000
_cell.length_c   1.000
_cell.angle_alpha   90.00
_cell.angle_beta   90.00
_cell.angle_gamma   90.00
#
_symmetry.space_group_name_H-M   'P 1'
#
loop_
_entity.id
_entity.type
_entity.pdbx_description
1 polymer ?
#
loop_
_entity_poly.entity_id
_entity_poly.type
_entity_poly.pdbx_seq_one_letter_code
_entity_poly.pdbx_strand_id
1 'polypeptide(L)' 'MQSHELLREVLQKTSAKQVAGDLNLSLSMIYKWAEPDEGDGSGAVNPLDRIEQLLRSTNDRRVVQWICERAGGFFILNP' A
#
# COMPACT_ATOMS: atom_id res chain seq x y z
N MET A 1 -8.02 10.46 2.93
CA MET A 1 -8.32 9.12 2.33
C MET A 1 -7.52 8.06 3.05
N GLN A 2 -8.16 6.98 3.44
CA GLN A 2 -7.47 5.87 4.06
C GLN A 2 -6.89 4.93 3.00
N SER A 3 -5.90 4.14 3.40
CA SER A 3 -5.17 3.29 2.46
C SER A 3 -6.07 2.30 1.73
N HIS A 4 -7.01 1.66 2.46
CA HIS A 4 -7.91 0.69 1.84
C HIS A 4 -8.84 1.35 0.81
N GLU A 5 -9.23 2.60 1.04
CA GLU A 5 -10.06 3.36 0.09
C GLU A 5 -9.27 3.64 -1.19
N LEU A 6 -8.01 4.08 -1.04
CA LEU A 6 -7.15 4.32 -2.18
C LEU A 6 -6.93 3.04 -2.98
N LEU A 7 -6.64 1.93 -2.30
CA LEU A 7 -6.43 0.65 -2.96
C LEU A 7 -7.69 0.18 -3.70
N ARG A 8 -8.86 0.41 -3.12
CA ARG A 8 -10.13 0.09 -3.79
C ARG A 8 -10.26 0.85 -5.11
N GLU A 9 -9.96 2.14 -5.10
CA GLU A 9 -10.02 2.95 -6.32
C GLU A 9 -8.98 2.52 -7.36
N VAL A 10 -7.76 2.26 -6.91
CA VAL A 10 -6.69 1.79 -7.81
C VAL A 10 -7.09 0.47 -8.47
N LEU A 11 -7.65 -0.46 -7.71
CA LEU A 11 -8.06 -1.76 -8.23
C LEU A 11 -9.26 -1.68 -9.16
N GLN A 12 -10.07 -0.62 -9.06
CA GLN A 12 -11.15 -0.39 -10.02
C GLN A 12 -10.62 0.04 -11.39
N LYS A 13 -9.49 0.74 -11.42
CA LYS A 13 -8.88 1.20 -12.68
C LYS A 13 -7.98 0.15 -13.32
N THR A 14 -7.47 -0.76 -12.52
CA THR A 14 -6.66 -1.87 -12.98
C THR A 14 -7.49 -3.16 -12.87
N SER A 15 -6.85 -4.24 -12.50
CA SER A 15 -7.54 -5.50 -12.26
C SER A 15 -6.93 -6.15 -11.04
N ALA A 16 -7.76 -6.49 -10.06
CA ALA A 16 -7.28 -7.21 -8.87
C ALA A 16 -6.63 -8.53 -9.27
N LYS A 17 -7.17 -9.20 -10.29
CA LYS A 17 -6.62 -10.46 -10.79
C LYS A 17 -5.23 -10.24 -11.41
N GLN A 18 -5.05 -9.17 -12.18
CA GLN A 18 -3.76 -8.82 -12.77
C GLN A 18 -2.74 -8.52 -11.68
N VAL A 19 -3.12 -7.73 -10.68
CA VAL A 19 -2.23 -7.37 -9.57
C VAL A 19 -1.83 -8.63 -8.80
N ALA A 20 -2.78 -9.51 -8.51
CA ALA A 20 -2.50 -10.77 -7.83
C ALA A 20 -1.48 -11.60 -8.60
N GLY A 21 -1.64 -11.69 -9.93
CA GLY A 21 -0.70 -12.40 -10.79
C GLY A 21 0.68 -11.77 -10.78
N ASP A 22 0.75 -10.45 -10.92
CA ASP A 22 2.01 -9.72 -10.95
C ASP A 22 2.79 -9.84 -9.64
N LEU A 23 2.07 -9.83 -8.51
CA LEU A 23 2.69 -9.91 -7.19
C LEU A 23 2.86 -11.34 -6.68
N ASN A 24 2.35 -12.31 -7.43
CA ASN A 24 2.35 -13.72 -7.04
C ASN A 24 1.65 -13.93 -5.69
N LEU A 25 0.50 -13.29 -5.53
CA LEU A 25 -0.34 -13.38 -4.34
C LEU A 25 -1.72 -13.89 -4.72
N SER A 26 -2.48 -14.36 -3.72
CA SER A 26 -3.84 -14.81 -3.96
C SER A 26 -4.77 -13.63 -4.24
N LEU A 27 -5.79 -13.85 -5.05
CA LEU A 27 -6.80 -12.84 -5.34
C LEU A 27 -7.52 -12.39 -4.05
N SER A 28 -7.77 -13.31 -3.13
CA SER A 28 -8.43 -12.98 -1.89
C SER A 28 -7.58 -12.04 -1.02
N MET A 29 -6.25 -12.17 -1.07
CA MET A 29 -5.34 -11.25 -0.39
C MET A 29 -5.49 -9.83 -0.95
N ILE A 30 -5.54 -9.70 -2.27
CA ILE A 30 -5.68 -8.40 -2.92
C ILE A 30 -7.00 -7.73 -2.52
N TYR A 31 -8.10 -8.48 -2.50
CA TYR A 31 -9.39 -7.93 -2.07
C TYR A 31 -9.38 -7.51 -0.60
N LYS A 32 -8.68 -8.24 0.26
CA LYS A 32 -8.56 -7.88 1.67
C LYS A 32 -7.84 -6.55 1.86
N TRP A 33 -6.87 -6.25 1.01
CA TRP A 33 -6.17 -4.96 1.07
C TRP A 33 -7.11 -3.77 0.84
N ALA A 34 -8.18 -3.97 0.10
CA ALA A 34 -9.17 -2.93 -0.20
C ALA A 34 -10.30 -2.87 0.83
N GLU A 35 -10.21 -3.64 1.88
CA GLU A 35 -11.19 -3.65 2.98
C GLU A 35 -10.62 -2.92 4.19
N PRO A 36 -11.50 -2.29 5.01
CA PRO A 36 -11.06 -1.69 6.25
C PRO A 36 -10.41 -2.73 7.16
N ASP A 37 -9.36 -2.31 7.88
CA ASP A 37 -8.76 -3.16 8.89
C ASP A 37 -9.67 -3.15 10.12
N GLU A 38 -10.28 -4.28 10.42
CA GLU A 38 -11.17 -4.43 11.57
C GLU A 38 -10.44 -4.97 12.80
N GLY A 39 -9.12 -5.10 12.73
CA GLY A 39 -8.33 -5.55 13.85
C GLY A 39 -8.54 -7.02 14.19
N ASP A 40 -8.99 -7.82 13.23
CA ASP A 40 -9.30 -9.23 13.44
C ASP A 40 -8.07 -10.13 13.51
N GLY A 41 -6.89 -9.56 13.39
CA GLY A 41 -5.64 -10.31 13.44
C GLY A 41 -5.39 -11.19 12.24
N SER A 42 -6.08 -10.95 11.12
CA SER A 42 -5.92 -11.77 9.91
C SER A 42 -4.52 -11.71 9.31
N GLY A 43 -3.71 -10.73 9.72
CA GLY A 43 -2.35 -10.54 9.20
C GLY A 43 -2.29 -9.95 7.79
N ALA A 44 -3.43 -9.64 7.20
CA ALA A 44 -3.51 -9.12 5.85
C ALA A 44 -3.35 -7.59 5.82
N VAL A 45 -2.22 -7.10 6.36
CA VAL A 45 -1.90 -5.66 6.33
C VAL A 45 -1.55 -5.30 4.90
N ASN A 46 -2.23 -4.29 4.35
CA ASN A 46 -1.92 -3.87 3.00
C ASN A 46 -0.55 -3.16 2.94
N PRO A 47 0.10 -3.14 1.76
CA PRO A 47 1.46 -2.60 1.67
C PRO A 47 1.57 -1.13 2.03
N LEU A 48 0.53 -0.33 1.83
CA LEU A 48 0.57 1.09 2.20
C LEU A 48 0.61 1.27 3.71
N ASP A 49 -0.19 0.49 4.44
CA ASP A 49 -0.15 0.50 5.90
C ASP A 49 1.17 -0.03 6.43
N ARG A 50 1.74 -1.02 5.77
CA ARG A 50 3.05 -1.56 6.15
C ARG A 50 4.15 -0.52 5.98
N ILE A 51 4.11 0.24 4.90
CA ILE A 51 5.06 1.33 4.65
C ILE A 51 4.89 2.41 5.72
N GLU A 52 3.65 2.78 6.04
CA GLU A 52 3.38 3.77 7.08
C GLU A 52 3.92 3.33 8.44
N GLN A 53 3.71 2.07 8.80
CA GLN A 53 4.26 1.51 10.04
C GLN A 53 5.78 1.55 10.05
N LEU A 54 6.41 1.19 8.93
CA LEU A 54 7.86 1.22 8.80
C LEU A 54 8.38 2.64 8.98
N LEU A 55 7.72 3.61 8.35
CA LEU A 55 8.10 5.01 8.44
C LEU A 55 8.01 5.52 9.88
N ARG A 56 6.94 5.19 10.58
CA ARG A 56 6.77 5.58 12.00
C ARG A 56 7.82 4.92 12.89
N SER A 57 8.11 3.64 12.64
CA SER A 57 9.06 2.89 13.45
C SER A 57 10.49 3.39 13.29
N THR A 58 10.88 3.70 12.07
CA THR A 58 12.26 4.11 11.74
C THR A 58 12.46 5.61 11.77
N ASN A 59 11.39 6.38 11.53
CA ASN A 59 11.43 7.83 11.33
C ASN A 59 12.46 8.23 10.26
N ASP A 60 12.60 7.38 9.23
CA ASP A 60 13.61 7.55 8.19
C ASP A 60 12.93 7.84 6.85
N ARG A 61 13.05 9.09 6.40
CA ARG A 61 12.40 9.57 5.17
C ARG A 61 12.99 8.97 3.90
N ARG A 62 14.13 8.30 3.98
CA ARG A 62 14.72 7.62 2.82
C ARG A 62 13.79 6.56 2.25
N VAL A 63 12.90 5.99 3.08
CA VAL A 63 11.88 5.05 2.62
C VAL A 63 10.96 5.73 1.60
N VAL A 64 10.46 6.92 1.94
CA VAL A 64 9.58 7.68 1.05
C VAL A 64 10.33 8.14 -0.19
N GLN A 65 11.56 8.63 -0.02
CA GLN A 65 12.39 9.07 -1.13
C GLN A 65 12.62 7.93 -2.15
N TRP A 66 12.90 6.73 -1.65
CA TRP A 66 13.11 5.57 -2.50
C TRP A 66 11.87 5.27 -3.33
N ILE A 67 10.67 5.30 -2.71
CA ILE A 67 9.41 5.05 -3.42
C ILE A 67 9.18 6.10 -4.49
N CYS A 68 9.40 7.37 -4.16
CA CYS A 68 9.22 8.48 -5.11
C CYS A 68 10.14 8.32 -6.31
N GLU A 69 11.40 7.95 -6.09
CA GLU A 69 12.36 7.74 -7.18
C GLU A 69 11.91 6.61 -8.11
N ARG A 70 11.38 5.52 -7.55
CA ARG A 70 10.84 4.40 -8.34
C ARG A 70 9.64 4.83 -9.18
N ALA A 71 8.86 5.76 -8.67
CA ALA A 71 7.69 6.29 -9.39
C ALA A 71 8.05 7.43 -10.36
N GLY A 72 9.33 7.86 -10.40
CA GLY A 72 9.79 8.90 -11.32
C GLY A 72 9.64 10.31 -10.78
N GLY A 73 9.63 10.48 -9.47
CA GLY A 73 9.46 11.78 -8.86
C GLY A 73 10.36 12.00 -7.65
N PHE A 74 10.04 13.02 -6.88
CA PHE A 74 10.79 13.40 -5.69
C PHE A 74 9.86 13.54 -4.51
N PHE A 75 10.42 13.33 -3.32
CA PHE A 75 9.76 13.70 -2.08
C PHE A 75 10.27 15.08 -1.64
N ILE A 76 9.35 16.00 -1.38
CA ILE A 76 9.67 17.35 -0.91
C ILE A 76 8.91 17.57 0.40
N LEU A 77 9.64 17.96 1.45
CA LEU A 77 9.02 18.26 2.72
C LEU A 77 8.12 19.47 2.61
N ASN A 78 7.02 19.44 3.35
CA ASN A 78 6.17 20.63 3.50
C ASN A 78 6.97 21.75 4.19
N PRO A 79 6.81 23.00 3.72
CA PRO A 79 7.46 24.13 4.35
C PRO A 79 6.97 24.39 5.78
#